data_28963bed2dbd005d1621fda71bd867a2
#
_entry.id   28963bed2dbd005d1621fda71bd867a2
#
_cell.length_a   1.000
_cell.length_b   1.000
_cell.length_c   1.000
_cell.angle_alpha   90.00
_cell.angle_beta   90.00
_cell.angle_gamma   90.00
#
_symmetry.space_group_name_H-M   'P 1'
#
loop_
_entity.id
_entity.type
_entity.pdbx_description
1 polymer ?
#
loop_
_entity_poly.entity_id
_entity_poly.type
_entity_poly.pdbx_seq_one_letter_code
_entity_poly.pdbx_strand_id
1 'polypeptide(L)'
;AGRVPVLTYLSGLTCTWENVTTKAGFQAWAAEVGVIVVCPDTSPRGDNVPDASDEYDFGQGAGFYVNATREPWAKNYRMYAYVVEELPGLIANTVNGADMHRQGIFGHSMGGHGALTIALKNPGTYRSVSAFAPIVAPTQVPWGEKALSRYLGDDKSDWMEYDAVALVQSRGWHDEILIDQGEADEFLLEQLRPELFQTACADAGVDLQLR
;
A
#
# COMPACT_ATOMS: atom_id res chain seq x y z
N ALA A 1 20.27 -23.47 5.98
CA ALA A 1 19.36 -22.90 4.99
C ALA A 1 19.77 -21.45 4.72
N GLY A 2 19.74 -21.01 3.45
CA GLY A 2 20.02 -19.63 3.09
C GLY A 2 18.90 -18.68 3.54
N ARG A 3 19.18 -17.37 3.54
CA ARG A 3 18.14 -16.35 3.76
C ARG A 3 17.23 -16.28 2.53
N VAL A 4 15.94 -16.03 2.75
CA VAL A 4 14.91 -15.96 1.70
C VAL A 4 14.31 -14.55 1.61
N PRO A 5 13.88 -14.11 0.41
CA PRO A 5 13.27 -12.81 0.21
C PRO A 5 11.99 -12.63 1.03
N VAL A 6 11.65 -11.37 1.29
CA VAL A 6 10.43 -10.98 2.01
C VAL A 6 9.51 -10.20 1.08
N LEU A 7 8.27 -10.64 0.96
CA LEU A 7 7.20 -9.94 0.26
C LEU A 7 6.19 -9.40 1.26
N THR A 8 6.00 -8.10 1.29
CA THR A 8 4.97 -7.47 2.11
C THR A 8 3.70 -7.27 1.29
N TYR A 9 2.59 -7.86 1.75
CA TYR A 9 1.28 -7.69 1.15
C TYR A 9 0.44 -6.69 1.95
N LEU A 10 -0.15 -5.74 1.27
CA LEU A 10 -1.03 -4.73 1.86
C LEU A 10 -2.48 -4.96 1.42
N SER A 11 -3.39 -5.11 2.39
CA SER A 11 -4.82 -5.35 2.14
C SER A 11 -5.58 -4.06 1.83
N GLY A 12 -6.76 -4.23 1.22
CA GLY A 12 -7.68 -3.16 0.87
C GLY A 12 -8.57 -2.69 2.04
N LEU A 13 -9.51 -1.79 1.73
CA LEU A 13 -10.50 -1.27 2.67
C LEU A 13 -11.26 -2.40 3.37
N THR A 14 -11.58 -2.18 4.64
CA THR A 14 -12.32 -3.08 5.53
C THR A 14 -11.61 -4.39 5.89
N CYS A 15 -10.51 -4.71 5.25
CA CYS A 15 -9.78 -5.94 5.47
C CYS A 15 -8.92 -5.90 6.75
N THR A 16 -8.60 -7.10 7.22
CA THR A 16 -7.53 -7.37 8.16
C THR A 16 -6.47 -8.25 7.48
N TRP A 17 -5.43 -8.62 8.20
CA TRP A 17 -4.45 -9.61 7.73
C TRP A 17 -5.09 -10.97 7.38
N GLU A 18 -6.23 -11.32 8.00
CA GLU A 18 -6.91 -12.59 7.79
C GLU A 18 -7.51 -12.73 6.38
N ASN A 19 -7.93 -11.65 5.76
CA ASN A 19 -8.59 -11.72 4.45
C ASN A 19 -7.69 -12.39 3.40
N VAL A 20 -6.47 -11.95 3.24
CA VAL A 20 -5.53 -12.52 2.29
C VAL A 20 -5.03 -13.89 2.74
N THR A 21 -4.73 -14.07 4.01
CA THR A 21 -4.17 -15.34 4.52
C THR A 21 -5.15 -16.50 4.45
N THR A 22 -6.46 -16.23 4.47
CA THR A 22 -7.51 -17.25 4.35
C THR A 22 -8.03 -17.44 2.93
N LYS A 23 -8.02 -16.37 2.10
CA LYS A 23 -8.68 -16.41 0.78
C LYS A 23 -7.72 -16.58 -0.39
N ALA A 24 -6.49 -16.07 -0.32
CA ALA A 24 -5.60 -16.03 -1.47
C ALA A 24 -4.88 -17.37 -1.75
N GLY A 25 -4.78 -18.26 -0.77
CA GLY A 25 -4.15 -19.58 -0.94
C GLY A 25 -2.66 -19.50 -1.32
N PHE A 26 -1.97 -18.40 -1.03
CA PHE A 26 -0.60 -18.16 -1.47
C PHE A 26 0.46 -19.01 -0.76
N GLN A 27 0.13 -19.64 0.38
CA GLN A 27 1.10 -20.27 1.27
C GLN A 27 1.90 -21.40 0.57
N ALA A 28 1.22 -22.23 -0.21
CA ALA A 28 1.88 -23.31 -0.94
C ALA A 28 2.86 -22.77 -1.99
N TRP A 29 2.44 -21.74 -2.75
CA TRP A 29 3.27 -21.10 -3.75
C TRP A 29 4.46 -20.37 -3.14
N ALA A 30 4.25 -19.65 -2.03
CA ALA A 30 5.32 -18.97 -1.31
C ALA A 30 6.38 -19.98 -0.81
N ALA A 31 5.94 -21.14 -0.32
CA ALA A 31 6.85 -22.20 0.10
C ALA A 31 7.62 -22.81 -1.08
N GLU A 32 6.96 -23.01 -2.23
CA GLU A 32 7.58 -23.58 -3.42
C GLU A 32 8.66 -22.66 -4.00
N VAL A 33 8.37 -21.35 -4.13
CA VAL A 33 9.33 -20.38 -4.67
C VAL A 33 10.35 -19.88 -3.63
N GLY A 34 10.14 -20.19 -2.35
CA GLY A 34 11.06 -19.86 -1.28
C GLY A 34 11.03 -18.39 -0.92
N VAL A 35 9.85 -17.84 -0.60
CA VAL A 35 9.65 -16.46 -0.12
C VAL A 35 8.86 -16.42 1.20
N ILE A 36 9.14 -15.44 2.03
CA ILE A 36 8.33 -15.11 3.21
C ILE A 36 7.31 -14.07 2.78
N VAL A 37 6.02 -14.31 3.06
CA VAL A 37 4.96 -13.33 2.85
C VAL A 37 4.53 -12.75 4.19
N VAL A 38 4.54 -11.43 4.30
CA VAL A 38 4.15 -10.68 5.50
C VAL A 38 2.85 -9.93 5.21
N CYS A 39 1.85 -10.16 6.02
CA CYS A 39 0.52 -9.58 5.86
C CYS A 39 0.17 -8.76 7.11
N PRO A 40 0.49 -7.45 7.16
CA PRO A 40 0.07 -6.60 8.27
C PRO A 40 -1.42 -6.27 8.21
N ASP A 41 -1.95 -5.73 9.30
CA ASP A 41 -3.30 -5.18 9.32
C ASP A 41 -3.37 -3.85 8.53
N THR A 42 -4.57 -3.40 8.22
CA THR A 42 -4.86 -2.22 7.39
C THR A 42 -4.99 -0.93 8.20
N SER A 43 -5.06 -1.04 9.51
CA SER A 43 -5.14 0.09 10.45
C SER A 43 -4.71 -0.33 11.84
N PRO A 44 -4.42 0.62 12.74
CA PRO A 44 -4.41 0.33 14.17
C PRO A 44 -5.81 -0.10 14.63
N ARG A 45 -5.87 -0.94 15.69
CA ARG A 45 -7.12 -1.43 16.29
C ARG A 45 -7.00 -1.48 17.80
N GLY A 46 -8.15 -1.46 18.49
CA GLY A 46 -8.24 -1.59 19.94
C GLY A 46 -9.16 -0.54 20.57
N ASP A 47 -9.55 -0.77 21.82
CA ASP A 47 -10.56 0.03 22.55
C ASP A 47 -10.19 1.51 22.72
N ASN A 48 -8.89 1.83 22.70
CA ASN A 48 -8.38 3.20 22.86
C ASN A 48 -7.90 3.82 21.54
N VAL A 49 -8.20 3.19 20.39
CA VAL A 49 -7.86 3.69 19.07
C VAL A 49 -9.09 4.40 18.50
N PRO A 50 -8.96 5.64 18.04
CA PRO A 50 -10.06 6.35 17.39
C PRO A 50 -10.63 5.54 16.23
N ASP A 51 -11.94 5.60 16.05
CA ASP A 51 -12.64 4.94 14.95
C ASP A 51 -13.77 5.82 14.41
N ALA A 52 -14.20 5.53 13.19
CA ALA A 52 -15.40 6.07 12.56
C ALA A 52 -16.31 4.88 12.20
N SER A 53 -16.84 4.22 13.22
CA SER A 53 -17.53 2.92 13.12
C SER A 53 -18.72 2.87 12.15
N ASP A 54 -19.29 4.04 11.82
CA ASP A 54 -20.40 4.16 10.87
C ASP A 54 -19.93 4.27 9.41
N GLU A 55 -18.60 4.28 9.18
CA GLU A 55 -17.99 4.48 7.87
C GLU A 55 -17.06 3.30 7.53
N TYR A 56 -17.28 2.66 6.37
CA TYR A 56 -16.44 1.54 5.94
C TYR A 56 -15.10 1.98 5.33
N ASP A 57 -15.04 3.21 4.86
CA ASP A 57 -13.92 3.78 4.08
C ASP A 57 -13.08 4.79 4.88
N PHE A 58 -13.26 4.83 6.21
CA PHE A 58 -12.48 5.68 7.10
C PHE A 58 -12.39 5.07 8.52
N GLY A 59 -11.28 5.31 9.23
CA GLY A 59 -11.06 4.73 10.57
C GLY A 59 -10.48 3.31 10.52
N GLN A 60 -10.94 2.43 11.41
CA GLN A 60 -10.46 1.05 11.46
C GLN A 60 -10.75 0.30 10.16
N GLY A 61 -9.73 -0.36 9.62
CA GLY A 61 -9.79 -1.00 8.31
C GLY A 61 -9.52 -0.06 7.12
N ALA A 62 -9.26 1.22 7.35
CA ALA A 62 -9.11 2.24 6.32
C ALA A 62 -7.97 3.23 6.60
N GLY A 63 -6.80 2.73 7.03
CA GLY A 63 -5.65 3.55 7.41
C GLY A 63 -4.89 4.18 6.23
N PHE A 64 -5.24 3.87 4.99
CA PHE A 64 -4.66 4.40 3.73
C PHE A 64 -3.13 4.41 3.67
N TYR A 65 -2.47 3.69 4.56
CA TYR A 65 -1.01 3.61 4.65
C TYR A 65 -0.31 4.98 4.71
N VAL A 66 -0.98 5.94 5.37
CA VAL A 66 -0.47 7.28 5.63
C VAL A 66 0.03 7.42 7.08
N ASN A 67 0.76 8.50 7.38
CA ASN A 67 0.99 8.95 8.75
C ASN A 67 0.05 10.13 9.02
N ALA A 68 -1.01 9.88 9.75
CA ALA A 68 -1.96 10.94 10.11
C ALA A 68 -1.27 12.04 10.93
N THR A 69 -1.64 13.31 10.66
CA THR A 69 -1.14 14.50 11.34
C THR A 69 -2.23 15.24 12.10
N ARG A 70 -3.49 14.83 11.90
CA ARG A 70 -4.66 15.48 12.54
C ARG A 70 -5.18 14.67 13.71
N GLU A 71 -5.50 15.36 14.80
CA GLU A 71 -6.17 14.73 15.93
C GLU A 71 -7.63 14.35 15.57
N PRO A 72 -8.15 13.25 16.10
CA PRO A 72 -7.53 12.35 17.08
C PRO A 72 -6.68 11.22 16.44
N TRP A 73 -6.47 11.24 15.13
CA TRP A 73 -5.84 10.16 14.33
C TRP A 73 -4.32 10.12 14.46
N ALA A 74 -3.67 11.30 14.61
CA ALA A 74 -2.21 11.46 14.57
C ALA A 74 -1.45 10.53 15.51
N LYS A 75 -2.03 10.20 16.66
CA LYS A 75 -1.39 9.35 17.66
C LYS A 75 -1.23 7.90 17.18
N ASN A 76 -2.25 7.35 16.53
CA ASN A 76 -2.34 5.91 16.27
C ASN A 76 -2.24 5.55 14.77
N TYR A 77 -2.80 6.39 13.87
CA TYR A 77 -2.85 6.11 12.44
C TYR A 77 -1.56 6.50 11.73
N ARG A 78 -0.50 5.78 12.05
CA ARG A 78 0.84 5.95 11.48
C ARG A 78 1.23 4.74 10.62
N MET A 79 0.34 4.38 9.70
CA MET A 79 0.47 3.14 8.94
C MET A 79 1.67 3.14 7.99
N TYR A 80 2.07 4.30 7.45
CA TYR A 80 3.29 4.39 6.67
C TYR A 80 4.52 4.04 7.51
N ALA A 81 4.70 4.70 8.66
CA ALA A 81 5.82 4.42 9.57
C ALA A 81 5.80 2.98 10.08
N TYR A 82 4.60 2.45 10.40
CA TYR A 82 4.45 1.06 10.80
C TYR A 82 5.02 0.08 9.75
N VAL A 83 4.64 0.25 8.47
CA VAL A 83 5.09 -0.66 7.39
C VAL A 83 6.57 -0.47 7.05
N VAL A 84 7.07 0.76 7.09
CA VAL A 84 8.43 1.09 6.60
C VAL A 84 9.49 1.03 7.70
N GLU A 85 9.13 1.33 8.94
CA GLU A 85 10.08 1.46 10.06
C GLU A 85 9.94 0.32 11.06
N GLU A 86 8.72 0.08 11.58
CA GLU A 86 8.52 -0.87 12.68
C GLU A 86 8.52 -2.33 12.21
N LEU A 87 7.73 -2.62 11.18
CA LEU A 87 7.52 -3.98 10.66
C LEU A 87 8.82 -4.64 10.17
N PRO A 88 9.70 -3.97 9.41
CA PRO A 88 10.97 -4.56 9.00
C PRO A 88 11.88 -4.95 10.16
N GLY A 89 11.94 -4.13 11.20
CA GLY A 89 12.69 -4.41 12.42
C GLY A 89 12.13 -5.63 13.17
N LEU A 90 10.81 -5.72 13.27
CA LEU A 90 10.13 -6.86 13.89
C LEU A 90 10.43 -8.15 13.12
N ILE A 91 10.31 -8.15 11.80
CA ILE A 91 10.56 -9.32 10.95
C ILE A 91 12.02 -9.75 11.08
N ALA A 92 12.96 -8.82 10.97
CA ALA A 92 14.39 -9.13 11.08
C ALA A 92 14.76 -9.81 12.41
N ASN A 93 14.08 -9.45 13.48
CA ASN A 93 14.35 -9.95 14.83
C ASN A 93 13.59 -11.24 15.18
N THR A 94 12.46 -11.51 14.52
CA THR A 94 11.57 -12.62 14.91
C THR A 94 11.48 -13.73 13.90
N VAL A 95 11.72 -13.44 12.61
CA VAL A 95 11.60 -14.43 11.53
C VAL A 95 12.98 -14.89 11.08
N ASN A 96 13.39 -16.05 11.60
CA ASN A 96 14.68 -16.64 11.23
C ASN A 96 14.75 -16.92 9.72
N GLY A 97 15.81 -16.44 9.08
CA GLY A 97 16.03 -16.65 7.65
C GLY A 97 15.45 -15.56 6.74
N ALA A 98 14.79 -14.54 7.27
CA ALA A 98 14.35 -13.39 6.48
C ALA A 98 15.56 -12.61 5.93
N ASP A 99 15.52 -12.30 4.63
CA ASP A 99 16.50 -11.44 3.97
C ASP A 99 15.89 -10.06 3.69
N MET A 100 16.08 -9.15 4.62
CA MET A 100 15.56 -7.79 4.53
C MET A 100 16.27 -6.91 3.49
N HIS A 101 17.33 -7.42 2.82
CA HIS A 101 17.95 -6.76 1.66
C HIS A 101 17.31 -7.18 0.32
N ARG A 102 16.41 -8.15 0.35
CA ARG A 102 15.62 -8.61 -0.80
C ARG A 102 14.15 -8.52 -0.47
N GLN A 103 13.62 -7.31 -0.55
CA GLN A 103 12.21 -7.05 -0.26
C GLN A 103 11.45 -6.76 -1.55
N GLY A 104 10.19 -7.18 -1.59
CA GLY A 104 9.18 -6.74 -2.53
C GLY A 104 7.93 -6.29 -1.77
N ILE A 105 7.10 -5.48 -2.41
CA ILE A 105 5.84 -5.01 -1.84
C ILE A 105 4.73 -5.15 -2.88
N PHE A 106 3.56 -5.59 -2.43
CA PHE A 106 2.40 -5.69 -3.30
C PHE A 106 1.12 -5.50 -2.48
N GLY A 107 0.01 -5.20 -3.15
CA GLY A 107 -1.23 -4.97 -2.43
C GLY A 107 -2.43 -4.87 -3.34
N HIS A 108 -3.63 -4.84 -2.73
CA HIS A 108 -4.89 -4.76 -3.43
C HIS A 108 -5.66 -3.50 -3.01
N SER A 109 -6.26 -2.79 -3.98
CA SER A 109 -7.12 -1.63 -3.76
C SER A 109 -6.43 -0.52 -2.96
N MET A 110 -6.90 -0.13 -1.78
CA MET A 110 -6.19 0.73 -0.83
C MET A 110 -4.78 0.21 -0.51
N GLY A 111 -4.60 -1.11 -0.44
CA GLY A 111 -3.28 -1.72 -0.25
C GLY A 111 -2.38 -1.62 -1.49
N GLY A 112 -2.96 -1.62 -2.69
CA GLY A 112 -2.25 -1.32 -3.93
C GLY A 112 -1.76 0.12 -3.97
N HIS A 113 -2.58 1.07 -3.52
CA HIS A 113 -2.18 2.45 -3.24
C HIS A 113 -0.97 2.49 -2.29
N GLY A 114 -1.08 1.80 -1.15
CA GLY A 114 0.01 1.73 -0.18
C GLY A 114 1.29 1.14 -0.76
N ALA A 115 1.20 0.05 -1.53
CA ALA A 115 2.35 -0.59 -2.15
C ALA A 115 3.09 0.35 -3.13
N LEU A 116 2.35 1.02 -4.01
CA LEU A 116 2.92 1.98 -4.96
C LEU A 116 3.58 3.16 -4.25
N THR A 117 2.85 3.82 -3.34
CA THR A 117 3.35 5.01 -2.66
C THR A 117 4.55 4.71 -1.76
N ILE A 118 4.53 3.60 -1.04
CA ILE A 118 5.64 3.17 -0.19
C ILE A 118 6.88 2.83 -1.03
N ALA A 119 6.73 2.07 -2.13
CA ALA A 119 7.86 1.73 -3.00
C ALA A 119 8.49 2.99 -3.58
N LEU A 120 7.70 3.88 -4.18
CA LEU A 120 8.16 5.12 -4.79
C LEU A 120 8.83 6.09 -3.79
N LYS A 121 8.41 6.07 -2.54
CA LYS A 121 9.03 6.90 -1.47
C LYS A 121 10.32 6.30 -0.92
N ASN A 122 10.57 5.01 -1.08
CA ASN A 122 11.72 4.32 -0.51
C ASN A 122 12.58 3.66 -1.59
N PRO A 123 13.20 4.44 -2.49
CA PRO A 123 14.00 3.90 -3.58
C PRO A 123 15.15 3.04 -3.04
N GLY A 124 15.35 1.88 -3.64
CA GLY A 124 16.40 0.93 -3.26
C GLY A 124 16.03 -0.02 -2.12
N THR A 125 14.90 0.19 -1.41
CA THR A 125 14.41 -0.74 -0.38
C THR A 125 13.70 -1.94 -0.99
N TYR A 126 12.79 -1.68 -1.91
CA TYR A 126 12.01 -2.71 -2.59
C TYR A 126 12.56 -2.97 -4.00
N ARG A 127 12.72 -4.25 -4.37
CA ARG A 127 13.17 -4.70 -5.69
C ARG A 127 12.03 -4.95 -6.66
N SER A 128 10.82 -5.03 -6.16
CA SER A 128 9.62 -5.19 -6.97
C SER A 128 8.44 -4.51 -6.30
N VAL A 129 7.56 -3.96 -7.12
CA VAL A 129 6.27 -3.45 -6.69
C VAL A 129 5.20 -3.95 -7.65
N SER A 130 4.10 -4.47 -7.08
CA SER A 130 2.92 -4.89 -7.83
C SER A 130 1.66 -4.39 -7.14
N ALA A 131 0.63 -4.08 -7.91
CA ALA A 131 -0.63 -3.63 -7.36
C ALA A 131 -1.82 -4.24 -8.11
N PHE A 132 -2.82 -4.65 -7.35
CA PHE A 132 -4.06 -5.23 -7.87
C PHE A 132 -5.20 -4.25 -7.65
N ALA A 133 -5.85 -3.80 -8.72
CA ALA A 133 -6.93 -2.81 -8.67
C ALA A 133 -6.62 -1.61 -7.74
N PRO A 134 -5.46 -0.93 -7.89
CA PRO A 134 -5.01 0.08 -6.94
C PRO A 134 -5.77 1.39 -7.07
N ILE A 135 -5.94 2.12 -5.95
CA ILE A 135 -6.27 3.55 -5.97
C ILE A 135 -4.98 4.31 -6.32
N VAL A 136 -4.79 4.73 -7.56
CA VAL A 136 -3.51 5.32 -8.00
C VAL A 136 -3.38 6.82 -7.75
N ALA A 137 -4.50 7.53 -7.70
CA ALA A 137 -4.55 8.99 -7.57
C ALA A 137 -5.51 9.41 -6.44
N PRO A 138 -5.20 9.12 -5.16
CA PRO A 138 -6.10 9.41 -4.05
C PRO A 138 -6.42 10.91 -3.90
N THR A 139 -5.59 11.79 -4.45
CA THR A 139 -5.86 13.25 -4.46
C THR A 139 -6.99 13.67 -5.39
N GLN A 140 -7.47 12.78 -6.26
CA GLN A 140 -8.42 13.04 -7.35
C GLN A 140 -9.66 12.14 -7.30
N VAL A 141 -9.82 11.32 -6.27
CA VAL A 141 -10.92 10.35 -6.16
C VAL A 141 -11.58 10.42 -4.78
N PRO A 142 -12.90 10.15 -4.68
CA PRO A 142 -13.66 10.37 -3.45
C PRO A 142 -13.10 9.69 -2.19
N TRP A 143 -12.72 8.41 -2.27
CA TRP A 143 -12.14 7.72 -1.12
C TRP A 143 -10.84 8.36 -0.64
N GLY A 144 -9.98 8.73 -1.59
CA GLY A 144 -8.70 9.34 -1.27
C GLY A 144 -8.85 10.75 -0.71
N GLU A 145 -9.67 11.61 -1.36
CA GLU A 145 -9.93 12.97 -0.86
C GLU A 145 -10.49 12.96 0.56
N LYS A 146 -11.44 12.06 0.85
CA LYS A 146 -12.00 11.87 2.19
C LYS A 146 -10.92 11.46 3.21
N ALA A 147 -10.13 10.45 2.88
CA ALA A 147 -9.11 9.94 3.79
C ALA A 147 -7.99 10.97 4.03
N LEU A 148 -7.46 11.56 2.96
CA LEU A 148 -6.34 12.49 3.04
C LEU A 148 -6.73 13.78 3.77
N SER A 149 -7.92 14.37 3.49
CA SER A 149 -8.37 15.56 4.19
C SER A 149 -8.54 15.33 5.69
N ARG A 150 -9.04 14.17 6.09
CA ARG A 150 -9.31 13.86 7.50
C ARG A 150 -8.06 13.41 8.26
N TYR A 151 -7.13 12.70 7.61
CA TYR A 151 -5.88 12.27 8.25
C TYR A 151 -4.79 13.34 8.22
N LEU A 152 -4.68 14.11 7.12
CA LEU A 152 -3.59 15.07 6.90
C LEU A 152 -4.04 16.54 7.02
N GLY A 153 -5.32 16.82 6.80
CA GLY A 153 -5.87 18.16 6.74
C GLY A 153 -6.01 18.69 5.31
N ASP A 154 -6.30 19.98 5.17
CA ASP A 154 -6.74 20.55 3.90
C ASP A 154 -5.60 21.02 2.99
N ASP A 155 -4.34 20.96 3.45
CA ASP A 155 -3.19 21.30 2.61
C ASP A 155 -2.90 20.16 1.62
N LYS A 156 -3.31 20.38 0.37
CA LYS A 156 -3.13 19.38 -0.69
C LYS A 156 -1.66 19.10 -1.02
N SER A 157 -0.72 19.94 -0.60
CA SER A 157 0.70 19.64 -0.78
C SER A 157 1.16 18.43 0.04
N ASP A 158 0.58 18.23 1.23
CA ASP A 158 0.85 17.07 2.06
C ASP A 158 0.29 15.77 1.45
N TRP A 159 -0.79 15.88 0.65
CA TRP A 159 -1.43 14.74 0.02
C TRP A 159 -0.58 14.14 -1.11
N MET A 160 0.20 15.00 -1.81
CA MET A 160 1.05 14.56 -2.92
C MET A 160 2.10 13.53 -2.50
N GLU A 161 2.51 13.56 -1.23
CA GLU A 161 3.41 12.56 -0.65
C GLU A 161 2.76 11.16 -0.53
N TYR A 162 1.47 11.06 -0.76
CA TYR A 162 0.71 9.81 -0.73
C TYR A 162 -0.10 9.59 -2.03
N ASP A 163 0.31 10.20 -3.13
CA ASP A 163 -0.31 10.03 -4.44
C ASP A 163 0.69 9.37 -5.41
N ALA A 164 0.36 8.17 -5.90
CA ALA A 164 1.29 7.41 -6.74
C ALA A 164 1.56 8.10 -8.08
N VAL A 165 0.57 8.81 -8.64
CA VAL A 165 0.73 9.60 -9.87
C VAL A 165 1.75 10.71 -9.65
N ALA A 166 1.60 11.50 -8.58
CA ALA A 166 2.53 12.57 -8.26
C ALA A 166 3.93 12.04 -7.93
N LEU A 167 4.00 10.93 -7.21
CA LEU A 167 5.27 10.32 -6.81
C LEU A 167 6.05 9.75 -8.00
N VAL A 168 5.40 9.05 -8.93
CA VAL A 168 6.11 8.49 -10.09
C VAL A 168 6.64 9.59 -11.01
N GLN A 169 5.90 10.67 -11.17
CA GLN A 169 6.34 11.84 -11.95
C GLN A 169 7.54 12.56 -11.32
N SER A 170 7.57 12.67 -9.99
CA SER A 170 8.63 13.42 -9.29
C SER A 170 9.86 12.60 -8.95
N ARG A 171 9.72 11.28 -8.77
CA ARG A 171 10.78 10.39 -8.28
C ARG A 171 11.23 9.33 -9.27
N GLY A 172 10.34 8.96 -10.20
CA GLY A 172 10.55 7.84 -11.10
C GLY A 172 10.56 6.48 -10.38
N TRP A 173 10.85 5.45 -11.14
CA TRP A 173 11.13 4.10 -10.67
C TRP A 173 12.08 3.41 -11.64
N HIS A 174 12.96 2.54 -11.14
CA HIS A 174 14.06 1.99 -11.94
C HIS A 174 13.83 0.59 -12.51
N ASP A 175 12.78 -0.09 -12.04
CA ASP A 175 12.38 -1.41 -12.51
C ASP A 175 10.95 -1.38 -13.07
N GLU A 176 10.46 -2.52 -13.57
CA GLU A 176 9.08 -2.66 -14.02
C GLU A 176 8.10 -2.57 -12.83
N ILE A 177 6.99 -1.87 -13.03
CA ILE A 177 5.83 -1.88 -12.13
C ILE A 177 4.74 -2.75 -12.75
N LEU A 178 4.16 -3.67 -11.97
CA LEU A 178 3.04 -4.48 -12.41
C LEU A 178 1.73 -3.98 -11.79
N ILE A 179 0.72 -3.73 -12.64
CA ILE A 179 -0.66 -3.49 -12.20
C ILE A 179 -1.59 -4.47 -12.92
N ASP A 180 -2.39 -5.19 -12.14
CA ASP A 180 -3.50 -6.00 -12.64
C ASP A 180 -4.82 -5.31 -12.32
N GLN A 181 -5.66 -5.06 -13.34
CA GLN A 181 -6.92 -4.33 -13.22
C GLN A 181 -8.04 -5.02 -13.98
N GLY A 182 -9.12 -5.37 -13.28
CA GLY A 182 -10.32 -5.90 -13.93
C GLY A 182 -11.07 -4.82 -14.70
N GLU A 183 -11.38 -5.07 -15.97
CA GLU A 183 -12.12 -4.12 -16.83
C GLU A 183 -13.58 -3.92 -16.40
N ALA A 184 -14.16 -4.90 -15.69
CA ALA A 184 -15.53 -4.85 -15.20
C ALA A 184 -15.64 -4.46 -13.72
N ASP A 185 -14.55 -3.93 -13.13
CA ASP A 185 -14.53 -3.47 -11.76
C ASP A 185 -15.47 -2.25 -11.59
N GLU A 186 -16.41 -2.33 -10.66
CA GLU A 186 -17.38 -1.26 -10.42
C GLU A 186 -16.74 0.05 -9.93
N PHE A 187 -15.57 -0.01 -9.33
CA PHE A 187 -14.81 1.14 -8.82
C PHE A 187 -13.82 1.73 -9.84
N LEU A 188 -13.69 1.10 -11.02
CA LEU A 188 -12.67 1.44 -12.02
C LEU A 188 -12.63 2.93 -12.36
N LEU A 189 -13.78 3.50 -12.72
CA LEU A 189 -13.88 4.86 -13.24
C LEU A 189 -13.92 5.93 -12.15
N GLU A 190 -14.43 5.60 -10.97
CA GLU A 190 -14.65 6.59 -9.92
C GLU A 190 -13.51 6.63 -8.89
N GLN A 191 -12.92 5.47 -8.57
CA GLN A 191 -11.99 5.35 -7.44
C GLN A 191 -10.59 4.88 -7.84
N LEU A 192 -10.46 3.99 -8.83
CA LEU A 192 -9.17 3.33 -9.11
C LEU A 192 -8.34 4.09 -10.14
N ARG A 193 -8.94 4.47 -11.29
CA ARG A 193 -8.36 5.36 -12.31
C ARG A 193 -6.97 4.97 -12.83
N PRO A 194 -6.71 3.66 -13.15
CA PRO A 194 -5.37 3.19 -13.53
C PRO A 194 -4.76 3.92 -14.72
N GLU A 195 -5.58 4.50 -15.61
CA GLU A 195 -5.15 5.28 -16.76
C GLU A 195 -4.35 6.54 -16.37
N LEU A 196 -4.61 7.12 -15.19
CA LEU A 196 -3.85 8.26 -14.69
C LEU A 196 -2.41 7.86 -14.39
N PHE A 197 -2.22 6.70 -13.78
CA PHE A 197 -0.89 6.20 -13.47
C PHE A 197 -0.15 5.71 -14.72
N GLN A 198 -0.87 5.11 -15.67
CA GLN A 198 -0.30 4.72 -16.97
C GLN A 198 0.27 5.93 -17.71
N THR A 199 -0.49 7.02 -17.76
CA THR A 199 -0.03 8.27 -18.37
C THR A 199 1.21 8.82 -17.64
N ALA A 200 1.16 8.87 -16.30
CA ALA A 200 2.26 9.39 -15.50
C ALA A 200 3.55 8.55 -15.65
N CYS A 201 3.44 7.23 -15.73
CA CYS A 201 4.58 6.35 -16.00
C CYS A 201 5.18 6.60 -17.38
N ALA A 202 4.34 6.74 -18.40
CA ALA A 202 4.80 7.04 -19.76
C ALA A 202 5.56 8.38 -19.82
N ASP A 203 5.03 9.42 -19.18
CA ASP A 203 5.65 10.74 -19.10
C ASP A 203 6.98 10.74 -18.32
N ALA A 204 7.07 9.91 -17.29
CA ALA A 204 8.27 9.76 -16.47
C ALA A 204 9.30 8.74 -17.02
N GLY A 205 8.97 8.04 -18.11
CA GLY A 205 9.83 7.00 -18.69
C GLY A 205 9.97 5.76 -17.80
N VAL A 206 8.93 5.46 -17.01
CA VAL A 206 8.87 4.30 -16.10
C VAL A 206 8.17 3.14 -16.80
N ASP A 207 8.76 1.96 -16.73
CA ASP A 207 8.18 0.74 -17.32
C ASP A 207 7.00 0.24 -16.50
N LEU A 208 5.82 0.19 -17.13
CA LEU A 208 4.57 -0.25 -16.51
C LEU A 208 3.94 -1.38 -17.31
N GLN A 209 3.76 -2.52 -16.68
CA GLN A 209 2.91 -3.58 -17.18
C GLN A 209 1.50 -3.45 -16.57
N LEU A 210 0.56 -2.91 -17.34
CA LEU A 210 -0.87 -2.85 -16.97
C LEU A 210 -1.62 -3.97 -17.71
N ARG A 211 -2.26 -4.85 -16.95
CA ARG A 211 -3.02 -6.01 -17.47
C ARG A 211 -4.45 -6.01 -16.97
#